data_ae3ef08c8c553309a6f4fc428e55ce91
#
_entry.id   ae3ef08c8c553309a6f4fc428e55ce91
#
_cell.length_a   1.000
_cell.length_b   1.000
_cell.length_c   1.000
_cell.angle_alpha   90.00
_cell.angle_beta   90.00
_cell.angle_gamma   90.00
#
_symmetry.space_group_name_H-M   'P 1'
#
loop_
_entity.id
_entity.type
_entity.pdbx_description
1 polymer ?
#
loop_
_entity_poly.entity_id
_entity_poly.type
_entity_poly.pdbx_seq_one_letter_code
_entity_poly.pdbx_strand_id
1 'polypeptide(L)'
;TIKYKLEDRDPRALQEKFDTLKAFLIRQEDVPIIFNDDLEYTFYGRFQTADTVAGDTNSIISSFTVLCSDPFKHGKIQIVKNKVIEVLPYPVKPDRLSFKLLTGGLLATDGNYRLKSSQAKKGDLLEFDFQSGNTFINGKVNNNLLDLDSDFKNIRLTTGTDFSSSNYELTIQYRKAVL
;
A
#
# COMPACT_ATOMS: atom_id res chain seq x y z
N THR A 1 -4.12 -6.90 -19.43
CA THR A 1 -3.30 -6.77 -20.64
C THR A 1 -3.32 -5.33 -21.14
N ILE A 2 -2.16 -4.77 -21.43
CA ILE A 2 -1.99 -3.41 -21.92
C ILE A 2 -1.52 -3.48 -23.38
N LYS A 3 -2.25 -2.84 -24.29
CA LYS A 3 -1.88 -2.73 -25.70
C LYS A 3 -1.04 -1.47 -25.92
N TYR A 4 -0.06 -1.56 -26.79
CA TYR A 4 0.80 -0.43 -27.13
C TYR A 4 1.15 -0.43 -28.62
N LYS A 5 1.58 0.74 -29.10
CA LYS A 5 2.11 0.94 -30.44
C LYS A 5 3.47 1.61 -30.35
N LEU A 6 4.45 1.06 -31.06
CA LEU A 6 5.76 1.67 -31.28
C LEU A 6 5.97 1.89 -32.77
N GLU A 7 6.53 3.02 -33.12
CA GLU A 7 6.87 3.37 -34.49
C GLU A 7 8.27 4.00 -34.57
N ASP A 8 9.01 3.67 -35.62
CA ASP A 8 10.22 4.37 -36.02
C ASP A 8 10.41 4.25 -37.53
N ARG A 9 11.12 5.23 -38.12
CA ARG A 9 11.50 5.18 -39.54
C ARG A 9 12.59 4.16 -39.83
N ASP A 10 13.43 3.84 -38.82
CA ASP A 10 14.49 2.85 -38.87
C ASP A 10 14.06 1.60 -38.07
N PRO A 11 14.01 0.42 -38.69
CA PRO A 11 13.67 -0.84 -38.00
C PRO A 11 14.61 -1.16 -36.81
N ARG A 12 15.88 -0.79 -36.91
CA ARG A 12 16.85 -1.01 -35.81
C ARG A 12 16.52 -0.11 -34.60
N ALA A 13 16.25 1.15 -34.86
CA ALA A 13 15.83 2.08 -33.80
C ALA A 13 14.51 1.64 -33.15
N LEU A 14 13.59 1.06 -33.93
CA LEU A 14 12.36 0.48 -33.39
C LEU A 14 12.64 -0.72 -32.46
N GLN A 15 13.54 -1.60 -32.85
CA GLN A 15 13.94 -2.72 -32.00
C GLN A 15 14.58 -2.23 -30.68
N GLU A 16 15.46 -1.23 -30.73
CA GLU A 16 16.06 -0.63 -29.54
C GLU A 16 15.01 -0.01 -28.60
N LYS A 17 13.97 0.67 -29.16
CA LYS A 17 12.84 1.18 -28.36
C LYS A 17 12.06 0.06 -27.68
N PHE A 18 11.83 -1.06 -28.40
CA PHE A 18 11.14 -2.21 -27.83
C PHE A 18 11.96 -2.86 -26.70
N ASP A 19 13.26 -3.06 -26.89
CA ASP A 19 14.14 -3.62 -25.89
C ASP A 19 14.24 -2.70 -24.64
N THR A 20 14.29 -1.39 -24.87
CA THR A 20 14.26 -0.38 -23.79
C THR A 20 12.95 -0.45 -23.01
N LEU A 21 11.80 -0.52 -23.68
CA LEU A 21 10.49 -0.67 -23.04
C LEU A 21 10.45 -1.95 -22.21
N LYS A 22 10.90 -3.07 -22.77
CA LYS A 22 10.94 -4.37 -22.10
C LYS A 22 11.83 -4.32 -20.86
N ALA A 23 13.03 -3.76 -20.96
CA ALA A 23 13.94 -3.59 -19.83
C ALA A 23 13.34 -2.71 -18.73
N PHE A 24 12.59 -1.66 -19.10
CA PHE A 24 11.88 -0.82 -18.14
C PHE A 24 10.74 -1.56 -17.43
N LEU A 25 10.00 -2.41 -18.14
CA LEU A 25 8.86 -3.15 -17.60
C LEU A 25 9.26 -4.29 -16.66
N ILE A 26 10.41 -4.94 -16.90
CA ILE A 26 10.90 -6.06 -16.07
C ILE A 26 11.30 -5.53 -14.69
N ARG A 27 10.52 -5.91 -13.66
CA ARG A 27 10.80 -5.61 -12.26
C ARG A 27 10.62 -6.87 -11.43
N GLN A 28 11.38 -6.99 -10.33
CA GLN A 28 11.26 -8.12 -9.40
C GLN A 28 10.09 -7.93 -8.44
N GLU A 29 9.70 -6.68 -8.18
CA GLU A 29 8.65 -6.30 -7.24
C GLU A 29 7.44 -5.72 -7.97
N ASP A 30 6.29 -5.75 -7.29
CA ASP A 30 5.09 -5.08 -7.78
C ASP A 30 5.32 -3.56 -7.76
N VAL A 31 5.03 -2.91 -8.88
CA VAL A 31 5.15 -1.45 -9.04
C VAL A 31 3.78 -0.79 -9.09
N PRO A 32 3.67 0.48 -8.68
CA PRO A 32 2.42 1.22 -8.81
C PRO A 32 2.11 1.48 -10.28
N ILE A 33 0.85 1.22 -10.66
CA ILE A 33 0.31 1.42 -12.00
C ILE A 33 -0.88 2.35 -11.89
N ILE A 34 -0.77 3.51 -12.52
CA ILE A 34 -1.81 4.53 -12.53
C ILE A 34 -2.25 4.73 -13.98
N PHE A 35 -3.55 4.67 -14.23
CA PHE A 35 -4.12 4.97 -15.53
C PHE A 35 -4.53 6.44 -15.61
N ASN A 36 -4.29 7.08 -16.75
CA ASN A 36 -4.56 8.52 -16.94
C ASN A 36 -6.06 8.86 -16.88
N ASP A 37 -6.93 7.91 -17.10
CA ASP A 37 -8.39 8.03 -16.99
C ASP A 37 -8.91 7.73 -15.58
N ASP A 38 -8.06 7.24 -14.66
CA ASP A 38 -8.41 6.95 -13.26
C ASP A 38 -7.26 7.30 -12.30
N LEU A 39 -6.93 8.59 -12.20
CA LEU A 39 -5.83 9.12 -11.37
C LEU A 39 -6.08 9.03 -9.86
N GLU A 40 -7.30 8.67 -9.45
CA GLU A 40 -7.65 8.53 -8.04
C GLU A 40 -7.19 7.19 -7.45
N TYR A 41 -6.91 6.21 -8.32
CA TYR A 41 -6.58 4.86 -7.90
C TYR A 41 -5.26 4.36 -8.48
N THR A 42 -4.62 3.50 -7.71
CA THR A 42 -3.36 2.84 -8.06
C THR A 42 -3.53 1.34 -7.96
N PHE A 43 -3.18 0.62 -9.01
CA PHE A 43 -2.98 -0.83 -8.98
C PHE A 43 -1.51 -1.12 -8.63
N TYR A 44 -1.27 -2.29 -8.04
CA TYR A 44 0.08 -2.79 -7.84
C TYR A 44 0.26 -4.09 -8.59
N GLY A 45 1.29 -4.16 -9.43
CA GLY A 45 1.53 -5.34 -10.24
C GLY A 45 2.90 -5.33 -10.89
N ARG A 46 3.26 -6.46 -11.47
CA ARG A 46 4.54 -6.65 -12.17
C ARG A 46 4.32 -7.21 -13.56
N PHE A 47 5.27 -6.92 -14.43
CA PHE A 47 5.31 -7.49 -15.77
C PHE A 47 5.33 -9.02 -15.71
N GLN A 48 4.49 -9.67 -16.49
CA GLN A 48 4.42 -11.12 -16.61
C GLN A 48 4.94 -11.60 -17.96
N THR A 49 4.34 -11.13 -19.04
CA THR A 49 4.70 -11.54 -20.40
C THR A 49 4.47 -10.38 -21.37
N ALA A 50 5.19 -10.42 -22.50
CA ALA A 50 4.88 -9.62 -23.68
C ALA A 50 4.75 -10.52 -24.89
N ASP A 51 3.93 -10.11 -25.84
CA ASP A 51 3.85 -10.80 -27.12
C ASP A 51 5.15 -10.66 -27.89
N THR A 52 5.47 -11.68 -28.68
CA THR A 52 6.64 -11.66 -29.56
C THR A 52 6.39 -10.69 -30.71
N VAL A 53 7.40 -9.91 -31.05
CA VAL A 53 7.35 -8.97 -32.17
C VAL A 53 8.17 -9.52 -33.30
N ALA A 54 7.59 -9.51 -34.51
CA ALA A 54 8.32 -9.83 -35.73
C ALA A 54 9.37 -8.74 -35.98
N GLY A 55 10.60 -9.13 -36.24
CA GLY A 55 11.65 -8.24 -36.71
C GLY A 55 11.33 -7.63 -38.08
N ASP A 56 12.11 -6.64 -38.47
CA ASP A 56 12.08 -6.04 -39.81
C ASP A 56 10.79 -5.28 -40.15
N THR A 57 10.30 -4.51 -39.19
CA THR A 57 9.11 -3.67 -39.36
C THR A 57 9.35 -2.27 -38.80
N ASN A 58 8.66 -1.28 -39.35
CA ASN A 58 8.71 0.11 -38.89
C ASN A 58 7.60 0.47 -37.91
N SER A 59 6.70 -0.45 -37.65
CA SER A 59 5.58 -0.26 -36.70
C SER A 59 5.25 -1.57 -36.01
N ILE A 60 5.13 -1.51 -34.69
CA ILE A 60 4.78 -2.64 -33.83
C ILE A 60 3.50 -2.27 -33.10
N ILE A 61 2.46 -3.10 -33.26
CA ILE A 61 1.29 -3.13 -32.39
C ILE A 61 1.34 -4.42 -31.62
N SER A 62 1.45 -4.34 -30.32
CA SER A 62 1.62 -5.53 -29.48
C SER A 62 0.98 -5.31 -28.12
N SER A 63 1.09 -6.29 -27.23
CA SER A 63 0.58 -6.21 -25.88
C SER A 63 1.54 -6.81 -24.87
N PHE A 64 1.40 -6.37 -23.63
CA PHE A 64 2.01 -7.02 -22.47
C PHE A 64 0.99 -7.23 -21.36
N THR A 65 1.23 -8.26 -20.57
CA THR A 65 0.39 -8.60 -19.43
C THR A 65 1.11 -8.24 -18.14
N VAL A 66 0.35 -7.60 -17.24
CA VAL A 66 0.75 -7.32 -15.87
C VAL A 66 -0.01 -8.26 -14.96
N LEU A 67 0.69 -8.92 -14.05
CA LEU A 67 0.11 -9.69 -12.97
C LEU A 67 -0.04 -8.77 -11.75
N CYS A 68 -1.29 -8.55 -11.33
CA CYS A 68 -1.63 -7.91 -10.08
C CYS A 68 -1.97 -9.00 -9.06
N SER A 69 -1.12 -9.20 -8.07
CA SER A 69 -1.34 -10.18 -6.99
C SER A 69 -2.46 -9.74 -6.05
N ASP A 70 -2.61 -8.43 -5.87
CA ASP A 70 -3.74 -7.80 -5.20
C ASP A 70 -4.79 -7.41 -6.24
N PRO A 71 -6.03 -7.95 -6.17
CA PRO A 71 -7.10 -7.63 -7.12
C PRO A 71 -7.67 -6.22 -6.93
N PHE A 72 -7.35 -5.56 -5.81
CA PHE A 72 -7.89 -4.25 -5.48
C PHE A 72 -7.08 -3.12 -6.10
N LYS A 73 -7.76 -2.06 -6.49
CA LYS A 73 -7.16 -0.76 -6.70
C LYS A 73 -7.25 0.07 -5.42
N HIS A 74 -6.18 0.78 -5.12
CA HIS A 74 -6.00 1.54 -3.88
C HIS A 74 -6.15 3.03 -4.13
N GLY A 75 -7.02 3.66 -3.36
CA GLY A 75 -7.21 5.11 -3.37
C GLY A 75 -6.01 5.86 -2.78
N LYS A 76 -6.11 7.18 -2.75
CA LYS A 76 -5.14 8.05 -2.08
C LYS A 76 -5.10 7.79 -0.58
N ILE A 77 -3.98 8.12 0.04
CA ILE A 77 -3.82 8.04 1.51
C ILE A 77 -4.84 8.95 2.18
N GLN A 78 -5.62 8.36 3.08
CA GLN A 78 -6.53 9.05 3.97
C GLN A 78 -5.90 9.13 5.37
N ILE A 79 -6.10 10.27 6.04
CA ILE A 79 -5.62 10.49 7.40
C ILE A 79 -6.80 10.92 8.26
N VAL A 80 -7.13 10.11 9.25
CA VAL A 80 -8.24 10.37 10.16
C VAL A 80 -7.80 10.24 11.63
N LYS A 81 -8.57 10.81 12.54
CA LYS A 81 -8.33 10.68 13.98
C LYS A 81 -9.31 9.67 14.59
N ASN A 82 -8.79 8.77 15.38
CA ASN A 82 -9.49 7.82 16.23
C ASN A 82 -10.47 6.86 15.52
N LYS A 83 -11.25 7.35 14.54
CA LYS A 83 -12.37 6.61 13.94
C LYS A 83 -12.37 6.72 12.41
N VAL A 84 -12.69 5.62 11.74
CA VAL A 84 -12.92 5.55 10.29
C VAL A 84 -14.41 5.82 10.04
N ILE A 85 -14.72 6.99 9.48
CA ILE A 85 -16.09 7.39 9.13
C ILE A 85 -16.43 7.18 7.66
N GLU A 86 -15.40 7.05 6.80
CA GLU A 86 -15.59 6.77 5.38
C GLU A 86 -16.18 5.38 5.17
N VAL A 87 -17.04 5.24 4.15
CA VAL A 87 -17.56 3.94 3.75
C VAL A 87 -16.46 3.15 3.05
N LEU A 88 -16.02 2.09 3.67
CA LEU A 88 -15.06 1.14 3.12
C LEU A 88 -15.81 -0.08 2.58
N PRO A 89 -15.83 -0.30 1.24
CA PRO A 89 -16.53 -1.47 0.66
C PRO A 89 -15.86 -2.79 1.02
N TYR A 90 -14.57 -2.74 1.36
CA TYR A 90 -13.78 -3.91 1.79
C TYR A 90 -12.95 -3.57 3.02
N PRO A 91 -12.67 -4.55 3.90
CA PRO A 91 -11.72 -4.36 4.99
C PRO A 91 -10.32 -4.03 4.47
N VAL A 92 -9.71 -2.96 4.97
CA VAL A 92 -8.38 -2.53 4.54
C VAL A 92 -7.36 -2.64 5.66
N LYS A 93 -6.15 -3.01 5.32
CA LYS A 93 -5.03 -2.95 6.24
C LYS A 93 -4.61 -1.48 6.39
N PRO A 94 -4.44 -0.95 7.63
CA PRO A 94 -3.89 0.40 7.76
C PRO A 94 -2.49 0.49 7.16
N ASP A 95 -2.12 1.65 6.62
CA ASP A 95 -0.72 1.94 6.28
C ASP A 95 0.07 2.21 7.56
N ARG A 96 -0.48 3.06 8.45
CA ARG A 96 0.15 3.43 9.72
C ARG A 96 -0.89 3.79 10.79
N LEU A 97 -0.59 3.40 12.04
CA LEU A 97 -1.26 3.90 13.24
C LEU A 97 -0.26 4.64 14.10
N SER A 98 -0.57 5.87 14.51
CA SER A 98 0.30 6.71 15.36
C SER A 98 -0.45 7.12 16.63
N PHE A 99 0.05 6.69 17.77
CA PHE A 99 -0.52 6.93 19.10
C PHE A 99 0.36 7.90 19.89
N LYS A 100 -0.18 9.07 20.24
CA LYS A 100 0.43 9.96 21.21
C LYS A 100 -0.15 9.68 22.58
N LEU A 101 0.65 9.12 23.49
CA LEU A 101 0.16 8.69 24.81
C LEU A 101 -0.07 9.86 25.75
N LEU A 102 -1.26 9.94 26.33
CA LEU A 102 -1.65 10.91 27.38
C LEU A 102 -1.48 10.30 28.76
N THR A 103 -1.43 8.98 28.87
CA THR A 103 -1.17 8.20 30.09
C THR A 103 -0.06 7.18 29.87
N GLY A 104 0.37 6.45 30.90
CA GLY A 104 1.32 5.35 30.74
C GLY A 104 0.68 4.09 30.20
N GLY A 105 1.43 3.33 29.38
CA GLY A 105 0.96 2.14 28.70
C GLY A 105 0.03 2.46 27.51
N LEU A 106 0.00 1.55 26.53
CA LEU A 106 -0.98 1.56 25.45
C LEU A 106 -1.93 0.37 25.63
N LEU A 107 -3.24 0.64 25.57
CA LEU A 107 -4.28 -0.35 25.35
C LEU A 107 -5.29 0.27 24.37
N ALA A 108 -5.20 -0.12 23.10
CA ALA A 108 -6.11 0.32 22.05
C ALA A 108 -6.90 -0.88 21.53
N THR A 109 -8.21 -0.74 21.44
CA THR A 109 -9.10 -1.76 20.91
C THR A 109 -10.30 -1.12 20.24
N ASP A 110 -10.78 -1.75 19.17
CA ASP A 110 -12.06 -1.45 18.51
C ASP A 110 -13.13 -2.51 18.80
N GLY A 111 -12.85 -3.39 19.79
CA GLY A 111 -13.69 -4.54 20.13
C GLY A 111 -13.34 -5.83 19.38
N ASN A 112 -12.70 -5.74 18.20
CA ASN A 112 -12.27 -6.90 17.41
C ASN A 112 -10.77 -7.15 17.51
N TYR A 113 -9.99 -6.06 17.53
CA TYR A 113 -8.52 -6.11 17.57
C TYR A 113 -7.99 -5.38 18.81
N ARG A 114 -6.80 -5.76 19.23
CA ARG A 114 -6.11 -5.18 20.38
C ARG A 114 -4.66 -4.85 20.04
N LEU A 115 -4.23 -3.65 20.44
CA LEU A 115 -2.82 -3.27 20.51
C LEU A 115 -2.48 -2.91 21.94
N LYS A 116 -1.49 -3.55 22.51
CA LYS A 116 -1.07 -3.34 23.90
C LYS A 116 0.44 -3.19 23.99
N SER A 117 0.88 -2.24 24.80
CA SER A 117 2.27 -2.03 25.18
C SER A 117 2.36 -1.59 26.62
N SER A 118 2.83 -2.47 27.49
CA SER A 118 3.01 -2.19 28.91
C SER A 118 4.25 -1.34 29.20
N GLN A 119 5.22 -1.34 28.30
CA GLN A 119 6.49 -0.62 28.47
C GLN A 119 6.44 0.86 28.05
N ALA A 120 5.42 1.26 27.30
CA ALA A 120 5.26 2.63 26.81
C ALA A 120 4.90 3.59 27.96
N LYS A 121 5.36 4.84 27.88
CA LYS A 121 5.21 5.85 28.93
C LYS A 121 4.35 7.02 28.46
N LYS A 122 3.81 7.76 29.41
CA LYS A 122 3.13 9.03 29.13
C LYS A 122 4.03 9.96 28.30
N GLY A 123 3.49 10.52 27.25
CA GLY A 123 4.19 11.42 26.34
C GLY A 123 4.89 10.72 25.17
N ASP A 124 5.03 9.39 25.19
CA ASP A 124 5.62 8.67 24.05
C ASP A 124 4.73 8.79 22.80
N LEU A 125 5.40 8.82 21.64
CA LEU A 125 4.80 8.64 20.33
C LEU A 125 5.11 7.24 19.84
N LEU A 126 4.08 6.40 19.72
CA LEU A 126 4.18 5.05 19.20
C LEU A 126 3.67 5.01 17.77
N GLU A 127 4.44 4.45 16.85
CA GLU A 127 4.03 4.32 15.45
C GLU A 127 4.14 2.86 15.01
N PHE A 128 3.10 2.39 14.38
CA PHE A 128 2.98 1.04 13.84
C PHE A 128 2.88 1.15 12.33
N ASP A 129 3.93 0.76 11.63
CA ASP A 129 4.00 0.75 10.17
C ASP A 129 3.64 -0.65 9.67
N PHE A 130 2.50 -0.75 9.03
CA PHE A 130 1.96 -2.03 8.57
C PHE A 130 2.55 -2.47 7.23
N GLN A 131 3.23 -1.59 6.52
CA GLN A 131 3.89 -1.93 5.25
C GLN A 131 5.22 -2.63 5.51
N SER A 132 6.07 -2.00 6.34
CA SER A 132 7.35 -2.59 6.72
C SER A 132 7.24 -3.65 7.84
N GLY A 133 6.13 -3.66 8.59
CA GLY A 133 5.95 -4.48 9.77
C GLY A 133 6.73 -4.00 10.99
N ASN A 134 7.31 -2.79 10.94
CA ASN A 134 8.09 -2.23 12.04
C ASN A 134 7.22 -1.44 13.01
N THR A 135 7.69 -1.41 14.27
CA THR A 135 7.13 -0.57 15.31
C THR A 135 8.18 0.43 15.79
N PHE A 136 7.72 1.63 16.15
CA PHE A 136 8.60 2.73 16.55
C PHE A 136 8.13 3.33 17.87
N ILE A 137 9.07 3.78 18.68
CA ILE A 137 8.85 4.62 19.85
C ILE A 137 9.71 5.89 19.71
N ASN A 138 9.07 7.06 19.71
CA ASN A 138 9.71 8.36 19.55
C ASN A 138 10.66 8.40 18.31
N GLY A 139 10.22 7.82 17.19
CA GLY A 139 10.95 7.76 15.93
C GLY A 139 12.08 6.71 15.86
N LYS A 140 12.30 5.92 16.92
CA LYS A 140 13.28 4.83 16.93
C LYS A 140 12.60 3.48 16.78
N VAL A 141 13.14 2.62 15.92
CA VAL A 141 12.64 1.25 15.72
C VAL A 141 12.73 0.47 17.05
N ASN A 142 11.62 -0.14 17.45
CA ASN A 142 11.54 -1.05 18.57
C ASN A 142 10.50 -2.15 18.29
N ASN A 143 10.91 -3.24 17.67
CA ASN A 143 10.00 -4.32 17.26
C ASN A 143 9.54 -5.21 18.44
N ASN A 144 10.05 -4.96 19.66
CA ASN A 144 9.58 -5.58 20.89
C ASN A 144 8.61 -4.68 21.68
N LEU A 145 8.09 -3.63 21.03
CA LEU A 145 7.24 -2.62 21.67
C LEU A 145 5.89 -3.19 22.11
N LEU A 146 5.33 -4.11 21.35
CA LEU A 146 4.02 -4.70 21.61
C LEU A 146 4.10 -5.91 22.53
N ASP A 147 3.12 -6.02 23.42
CA ASP A 147 2.91 -7.22 24.22
C ASP A 147 2.42 -8.37 23.33
N LEU A 148 2.66 -9.62 23.73
CA LEU A 148 2.39 -10.83 22.93
C LEU A 148 0.90 -11.03 22.58
N ASP A 149 0.00 -10.44 23.38
CA ASP A 149 -1.46 -10.50 23.17
C ASP A 149 -1.98 -9.41 22.21
N SER A 150 -1.11 -8.83 21.40
CA SER A 150 -1.47 -7.79 20.41
C SER A 150 -1.73 -8.39 19.03
N ASP A 151 -2.76 -7.87 18.34
CA ASP A 151 -3.23 -8.31 17.02
C ASP A 151 -2.60 -7.56 15.85
N PHE A 152 -1.40 -7.01 16.01
CA PHE A 152 -0.78 -6.09 15.04
C PHE A 152 -0.92 -6.52 13.57
N LYS A 153 -0.60 -7.79 13.25
CA LYS A 153 -0.62 -8.28 11.87
C LYS A 153 -2.04 -8.44 11.29
N ASN A 154 -3.02 -8.61 12.16
CA ASN A 154 -4.38 -9.00 11.79
C ASN A 154 -5.33 -7.82 11.65
N ILE A 155 -4.95 -6.63 12.13
CA ILE A 155 -5.81 -5.44 12.11
C ILE A 155 -6.31 -5.17 10.70
N ARG A 156 -7.62 -5.01 10.59
CA ARG A 156 -8.33 -4.55 9.39
C ARG A 156 -9.31 -3.47 9.78
N LEU A 157 -9.25 -2.35 9.05
CA LEU A 157 -10.18 -1.24 9.19
C LEU A 157 -11.41 -1.53 8.34
N THR A 158 -12.56 -1.27 8.91
CA THR A 158 -13.87 -1.30 8.24
C THR A 158 -14.58 0.02 8.48
N THR A 159 -15.68 0.25 7.80
CA THR A 159 -16.56 1.37 8.09
C THR A 159 -16.96 1.34 9.58
N GLY A 160 -16.72 2.43 10.30
CA GLY A 160 -17.07 2.54 11.71
C GLY A 160 -16.01 2.01 12.68
N THR A 161 -14.87 1.45 12.24
CA THR A 161 -13.75 1.09 13.13
C THR A 161 -13.41 2.29 14.03
N ASP A 162 -13.44 2.11 15.35
CA ASP A 162 -13.30 3.15 16.34
C ASP A 162 -12.34 2.72 17.46
N PHE A 163 -11.19 3.37 17.52
CA PHE A 163 -10.17 3.19 18.57
C PHE A 163 -10.15 4.39 19.53
N SER A 164 -11.25 5.13 19.68
CA SER A 164 -11.30 6.31 20.55
C SER A 164 -11.00 5.96 22.00
N SER A 165 -10.17 6.77 22.64
CA SER A 165 -9.83 6.64 24.06
C SER A 165 -9.38 7.99 24.63
N SER A 166 -9.56 8.21 25.92
CA SER A 166 -9.00 9.35 26.65
C SER A 166 -7.50 9.18 26.98
N ASN A 167 -6.93 8.00 26.76
CA ASN A 167 -5.58 7.65 27.16
C ASN A 167 -4.53 8.01 26.11
N TYR A 168 -4.96 8.31 24.88
CA TYR A 168 -4.08 8.65 23.78
C TYR A 168 -4.83 9.47 22.71
N GLU A 169 -4.07 10.12 21.84
CA GLU A 169 -4.53 10.65 20.55
C GLU A 169 -4.06 9.71 19.45
N LEU A 170 -4.97 9.24 18.61
CA LEU A 170 -4.65 8.33 17.50
C LEU A 170 -4.80 9.03 16.16
N THR A 171 -3.82 8.85 15.31
CA THR A 171 -3.89 9.14 13.86
C THR A 171 -3.84 7.84 13.08
N ILE A 172 -4.80 7.63 12.19
CA ILE A 172 -4.94 6.45 11.34
C ILE A 172 -4.63 6.88 9.90
N GLN A 173 -3.68 6.22 9.25
CA GLN A 173 -3.41 6.37 7.83
C GLN A 173 -3.80 5.07 7.12
N TYR A 174 -4.58 5.19 6.05
CA TYR A 174 -5.04 4.05 5.26
C TYR A 174 -5.36 4.47 3.84
N ARG A 175 -5.56 3.48 2.97
CA ARG A 175 -6.07 3.67 1.61
C ARG A 175 -7.33 2.83 1.44
N LYS A 176 -8.35 3.43 0.84
CA LYS A 176 -9.55 2.70 0.44
C LYS A 176 -9.20 1.71 -0.65
N ALA A 177 -9.71 0.49 -0.52
CA ALA A 177 -9.61 -0.55 -1.54
C ALA A 177 -10.96 -0.70 -2.24
N VAL A 178 -10.95 -0.79 -3.56
CA VAL A 178 -12.11 -1.07 -4.41
C VAL A 178 -11.73 -2.06 -5.51
N LEU A 179 -12.71 -2.85 -5.98
CA LEU A 179 -12.53 -3.75 -7.14
C LEU A 179 -12.62 -3.00 -8.46
#